data_ec803a452abc93317a4b53a988342864
#
_entry.id   ec803a452abc93317a4b53a988342864
#
_cell.length_a   1.000
_cell.length_b   1.000
_cell.length_c   1.000
_cell.angle_alpha   90.00
_cell.angle_beta   90.00
_cell.angle_gamma   90.00
#
_symmetry.space_group_name_H-M   'P 1'
#
loop_
_entity.id
_entity.type
_entity.pdbx_description
1 polymer ?
#
loop_
_entity_poly.entity_id
_entity_poly.type
_entity_poly.pdbx_seq_one_letter_code
_entity_poly.pdbx_strand_id
1 'polypeptide(L)'
;ELENQRSHLKLVASENYCSLNVQAAMGNLLTDKYAEGYPEHRYYGGCVNIDAVENTAAREAEALFGADYAYVQPHSGADTNLVAYWAILSAKVETPTLEELGVKSLNDLTDEQFDALRKKFGNQKLMGLDYSCGGHLTHGYKMNVSARMFESHPYGVDKETGLLDYDAIEKQAMEVKPLILLTGYSAYPRKINFKRFREIADKCGAVLMVDMA
;
A
#
# COMPACT_ATOMS: atom_id res chain seq x y z
N GLU A 1 -26.32 -12.27 14.45
CA GLU A 1 -24.88 -12.12 14.13
C GLU A 1 -23.98 -12.47 15.29
N LEU A 2 -24.25 -11.99 16.51
CA LEU A 2 -23.46 -12.31 17.71
C LEU A 2 -23.34 -13.82 17.97
N GLU A 3 -24.46 -14.55 17.87
CA GLU A 3 -24.50 -16.00 18.02
C GLU A 3 -23.68 -16.69 16.91
N ASN A 4 -23.83 -16.22 15.67
CA ASN A 4 -23.06 -16.72 14.54
C ASN A 4 -21.55 -16.56 14.75
N GLN A 5 -21.10 -15.38 15.16
CA GLN A 5 -19.68 -15.13 15.42
C GLN A 5 -19.12 -15.94 16.60
N ARG A 6 -19.94 -16.22 17.61
CA ARG A 6 -19.53 -17.03 18.78
C ARG A 6 -19.46 -18.53 18.50
N SER A 7 -20.27 -19.01 17.57
CA SER A 7 -20.38 -20.46 17.27
C SER A 7 -19.45 -20.91 16.13
N HIS A 8 -18.76 -19.99 15.46
CA HIS A 8 -17.90 -20.30 14.30
C HIS A 8 -16.44 -19.96 14.59
N LEU A 9 -15.53 -20.80 14.09
CA LEU A 9 -14.10 -20.50 14.05
C LEU A 9 -13.79 -19.66 12.81
N LYS A 10 -13.17 -18.51 13.02
CA LYS A 10 -12.74 -17.63 11.94
C LYS A 10 -11.34 -18.00 11.51
N LEU A 11 -11.21 -18.43 10.26
CA LEU A 11 -9.94 -18.88 9.68
C LEU A 11 -9.30 -17.85 8.74
N VAL A 12 -9.95 -16.72 8.51
CA VAL A 12 -9.35 -15.61 7.77
C VAL A 12 -8.41 -14.86 8.71
N ALA A 13 -7.11 -14.88 8.44
CA ALA A 13 -6.06 -14.38 9.33
C ALA A 13 -6.19 -12.89 9.67
N SER A 14 -6.76 -12.09 8.76
CA SER A 14 -6.98 -10.66 8.94
C SER A 14 -8.27 -10.29 9.70
N GLU A 15 -9.14 -11.26 10.02
CA GLU A 15 -10.29 -10.99 10.87
C GLU A 15 -9.88 -10.89 12.34
N ASN A 16 -10.42 -9.87 13.03
CA ASN A 16 -10.19 -9.66 14.46
C ASN A 16 -11.44 -9.10 15.14
N TYR A 17 -11.50 -9.24 16.46
CA TYR A 17 -12.57 -8.67 17.28
C TYR A 17 -12.16 -7.28 17.77
N CYS A 18 -12.94 -6.27 17.40
CA CYS A 18 -12.70 -4.92 17.89
C CYS A 18 -13.32 -4.70 19.29
N SER A 19 -12.76 -3.75 20.03
CA SER A 19 -13.32 -3.33 21.31
C SER A 19 -14.64 -2.56 21.14
N LEU A 20 -15.42 -2.46 22.20
CA LEU A 20 -16.65 -1.65 22.22
C LEU A 20 -16.36 -0.17 21.91
N ASN A 21 -15.21 0.34 22.34
CA ASN A 21 -14.81 1.72 22.06
C ASN A 21 -14.58 1.94 20.56
N VAL A 22 -13.95 1.00 19.86
CA VAL A 22 -13.78 1.06 18.41
C VAL A 22 -15.13 1.01 17.69
N GLN A 23 -16.05 0.11 18.13
CA GLN A 23 -17.41 0.06 17.59
C GLN A 23 -18.17 1.37 17.77
N ALA A 24 -18.07 1.99 18.97
CA ALA A 24 -18.70 3.27 19.26
C ALA A 24 -18.09 4.43 18.44
N ALA A 25 -16.80 4.39 18.18
CA ALA A 25 -16.11 5.40 17.36
C ALA A 25 -16.55 5.37 15.89
N MET A 26 -16.96 4.22 15.37
CA MET A 26 -17.40 4.09 13.97
C MET A 26 -18.77 4.70 13.68
N GLY A 27 -19.61 4.93 14.68
CA GLY A 27 -20.97 5.44 14.54
C GLY A 27 -21.22 6.67 15.41
N ASN A 28 -20.57 7.78 15.13
CA ASN A 28 -20.69 9.01 15.92
C ASN A 28 -21.01 10.23 15.07
N LEU A 29 -21.15 11.41 15.70
CA LEU A 29 -21.53 12.67 15.02
C LEU A 29 -20.55 13.13 13.93
N LEU A 30 -19.31 12.64 13.93
CA LEU A 30 -18.33 13.01 12.92
C LEU A 30 -18.67 12.44 11.53
N THR A 31 -19.56 11.43 11.45
CA THR A 31 -20.09 10.93 10.17
C THR A 31 -20.84 11.98 9.37
N ASP A 32 -21.38 13.02 10.02
CA ASP A 32 -22.11 14.12 9.36
C ASP A 32 -21.18 15.21 8.82
N LYS A 33 -19.86 15.14 9.13
CA LYS A 33 -18.92 16.20 8.84
C LYS A 33 -18.10 15.93 7.58
N TYR A 34 -18.25 16.78 6.59
CA TYR A 34 -17.35 16.81 5.42
C TYR A 34 -15.97 17.33 5.82
N ALA A 35 -14.88 16.53 5.48
CA ALA A 35 -13.52 16.81 5.93
C ALA A 35 -12.46 16.50 4.87
N GLU A 36 -12.74 16.78 3.60
CA GLU A 36 -11.78 16.61 2.52
C GLU A 36 -10.49 17.40 2.78
N GLY A 37 -9.37 16.80 2.43
CA GLY A 37 -8.02 17.32 2.67
C GLY A 37 -7.33 16.65 3.83
N TYR A 38 -6.41 17.36 4.47
CA TYR A 38 -5.57 16.85 5.56
C TYR A 38 -5.74 17.71 6.81
N PRO A 39 -5.33 17.27 7.98
CA PRO A 39 -5.30 18.11 9.17
C PRO A 39 -4.67 19.48 8.86
N GLU A 40 -5.33 20.54 9.28
CA GLU A 40 -4.95 21.95 9.05
C GLU A 40 -4.97 22.41 7.57
N HIS A 41 -5.20 21.50 6.62
CA HIS A 41 -5.30 21.77 5.17
C HIS A 41 -6.60 21.20 4.61
N ARG A 42 -7.75 21.63 5.15
CA ARG A 42 -9.08 21.18 4.72
C ARG A 42 -9.67 22.11 3.67
N TYR A 43 -10.49 21.55 2.80
CA TYR A 43 -11.28 22.34 1.87
C TYR A 43 -12.49 23.02 2.53
N TYR A 44 -12.92 22.54 3.71
CA TYR A 44 -14.09 23.03 4.44
C TYR A 44 -13.71 23.49 5.85
N GLY A 45 -14.41 24.54 6.33
CA GLY A 45 -14.28 24.98 7.71
C GLY A 45 -14.90 24.01 8.73
N GLY A 46 -14.58 24.22 10.02
CA GLY A 46 -15.17 23.45 11.13
C GLY A 46 -14.59 22.05 11.33
N CYS A 47 -13.39 21.76 10.85
CA CYS A 47 -12.75 20.45 10.93
C CYS A 47 -11.83 20.25 12.15
N VAL A 48 -11.81 21.17 13.10
CA VAL A 48 -10.87 21.15 14.26
C VAL A 48 -10.93 19.82 15.03
N ASN A 49 -12.13 19.29 15.26
CA ASN A 49 -12.29 18.02 15.97
C ASN A 49 -11.83 16.82 15.10
N ILE A 50 -12.06 16.86 13.80
CA ILE A 50 -11.57 15.84 12.86
C ILE A 50 -10.04 15.87 12.83
N ASP A 51 -9.43 17.06 12.75
CA ASP A 51 -7.98 17.22 12.78
C ASP A 51 -7.37 16.65 14.05
N ALA A 52 -8.00 16.90 15.20
CA ALA A 52 -7.55 16.36 16.47
C ALA A 52 -7.60 14.81 16.50
N VAL A 53 -8.64 14.20 15.94
CA VAL A 53 -8.78 12.74 15.85
C VAL A 53 -7.73 12.16 14.90
N GLU A 54 -7.57 12.70 13.69
CA GLU A 54 -6.58 12.21 12.72
C GLU A 54 -5.15 12.38 13.23
N ASN A 55 -4.79 13.54 13.78
CA ASN A 55 -3.46 13.77 14.34
C ASN A 55 -3.16 12.84 15.52
N THR A 56 -4.16 12.52 16.35
CA THR A 56 -4.00 11.57 17.43
C THR A 56 -3.78 10.16 16.89
N ALA A 57 -4.60 9.72 15.94
CA ALA A 57 -4.47 8.41 15.32
C ALA A 57 -3.12 8.23 14.62
N ALA A 58 -2.64 9.24 13.91
CA ALA A 58 -1.33 9.21 13.26
C ALA A 58 -0.19 9.06 14.28
N ARG A 59 -0.17 9.89 15.34
CA ARG A 59 0.85 9.80 16.41
C ARG A 59 0.85 8.44 17.12
N GLU A 60 -0.34 7.89 17.42
CA GLU A 60 -0.45 6.58 18.04
C GLU A 60 0.05 5.46 17.12
N ALA A 61 -0.23 5.55 15.82
CA ALA A 61 0.30 4.61 14.82
C ALA A 61 1.82 4.72 14.70
N GLU A 62 2.38 5.93 14.64
CA GLU A 62 3.83 6.17 14.64
C GLU A 62 4.49 5.56 15.87
N ALA A 63 3.93 5.79 17.04
CA ALA A 63 4.45 5.24 18.30
C ALA A 63 4.36 3.72 18.35
N LEU A 64 3.23 3.15 17.90
CA LEU A 64 2.99 1.70 17.93
C LEU A 64 3.93 0.93 17.00
N PHE A 65 4.16 1.46 15.81
CA PHE A 65 4.96 0.79 14.77
C PHE A 65 6.42 1.27 14.72
N GLY A 66 6.78 2.29 15.50
CA GLY A 66 8.11 2.90 15.44
C GLY A 66 8.39 3.55 14.07
N ALA A 67 7.36 4.10 13.45
CA ALA A 67 7.42 4.73 12.14
C ALA A 67 7.71 6.23 12.25
N ASP A 68 8.38 6.80 11.24
CA ASP A 68 8.64 8.24 11.18
C ASP A 68 7.37 9.04 10.83
N TYR A 69 6.45 8.44 10.05
CA TYR A 69 5.21 9.03 9.62
C TYR A 69 4.09 8.00 9.53
N ALA A 70 2.85 8.41 9.77
CA ALA A 70 1.67 7.60 9.57
C ALA A 70 0.58 8.36 8.81
N TYR A 71 -0.12 7.65 7.93
CA TYR A 71 -1.28 8.14 7.20
C TYR A 71 -2.48 7.24 7.50
N VAL A 72 -3.54 7.80 8.08
CA VAL A 72 -4.63 7.04 8.71
C VAL A 72 -5.99 7.19 8.02
N GLN A 73 -6.07 7.84 6.87
CA GLN A 73 -7.34 8.07 6.16
C GLN A 73 -7.88 6.86 5.37
N PRO A 74 -7.08 5.89 4.89
CA PRO A 74 -7.62 4.77 4.11
C PRO A 74 -8.66 3.97 4.87
N HIS A 75 -9.73 3.54 4.19
CA HIS A 75 -10.85 2.81 4.78
C HIS A 75 -10.67 1.28 4.73
N SER A 76 -9.68 0.79 4.02
CA SER A 76 -9.37 -0.63 3.90
C SER A 76 -7.89 -0.86 3.57
N GLY A 77 -7.40 -2.10 3.76
CA GLY A 77 -6.05 -2.48 3.30
C GLY A 77 -5.88 -2.33 1.79
N ALA A 78 -6.93 -2.57 1.01
CA ALA A 78 -6.90 -2.37 -0.44
C ALA A 78 -6.73 -0.88 -0.80
N ASP A 79 -7.44 0.03 -0.11
CA ASP A 79 -7.25 1.47 -0.28
C ASP A 79 -5.87 1.91 0.16
N THR A 80 -5.37 1.35 1.27
CA THR A 80 -4.02 1.61 1.78
C THR A 80 -2.96 1.27 0.73
N ASN A 81 -3.06 0.08 0.11
CA ASN A 81 -2.15 -0.32 -0.95
C ASN A 81 -2.24 0.62 -2.17
N LEU A 82 -3.46 1.01 -2.57
CA LEU A 82 -3.65 1.94 -3.69
C LEU A 82 -3.02 3.32 -3.40
N VAL A 83 -3.24 3.84 -2.20
CA VAL A 83 -2.63 5.11 -1.76
C VAL A 83 -1.10 5.01 -1.73
N ALA A 84 -0.55 3.91 -1.19
CA ALA A 84 0.89 3.67 -1.16
C ALA A 84 1.49 3.59 -2.56
N TYR A 85 0.83 2.91 -3.51
CA TYR A 85 1.26 2.86 -4.91
C TYR A 85 1.28 4.25 -5.53
N TRP A 86 0.23 5.03 -5.29
CA TRP A 86 0.14 6.38 -5.83
C TRP A 86 1.20 7.30 -5.25
N ALA A 87 1.45 7.22 -3.95
CA ALA A 87 2.51 7.98 -3.28
C ALA A 87 3.91 7.62 -3.84
N ILE A 88 4.17 6.33 -4.09
CA ILE A 88 5.44 5.88 -4.68
C ILE A 88 5.57 6.36 -6.12
N LEU A 89 4.51 6.26 -6.92
CA LEU A 89 4.51 6.77 -8.30
C LEU A 89 4.75 8.28 -8.33
N SER A 90 4.09 9.02 -7.44
CA SER A 90 4.27 10.47 -7.35
C SER A 90 5.71 10.82 -6.95
N ALA A 91 6.25 10.20 -5.90
CA ALA A 91 7.60 10.52 -5.41
C ALA A 91 8.73 10.05 -6.36
N LYS A 92 8.55 8.93 -7.08
CA LYS A 92 9.62 8.29 -7.86
C LYS A 92 9.51 8.51 -9.37
N VAL A 93 8.36 8.92 -9.87
CA VAL A 93 8.13 9.10 -11.30
C VAL A 93 7.64 10.52 -11.61
N GLU A 94 6.56 10.98 -10.95
CA GLU A 94 5.97 12.29 -11.21
C GLU A 94 6.94 13.42 -10.83
N THR A 95 7.31 13.49 -9.56
CA THR A 95 8.19 14.57 -9.07
C THR A 95 9.49 14.68 -9.88
N PRO A 96 10.26 13.60 -10.13
CA PRO A 96 11.45 13.70 -10.97
C PRO A 96 11.14 14.15 -12.39
N THR A 97 9.99 13.74 -12.96
CA THR A 97 9.61 14.17 -14.31
C THR A 97 9.27 15.66 -14.37
N LEU A 98 8.56 16.19 -13.36
CA LEU A 98 8.29 17.63 -13.27
C LEU A 98 9.58 18.44 -13.13
N GLU A 99 10.52 17.95 -12.30
CA GLU A 99 11.86 18.57 -12.16
C GLU A 99 12.64 18.57 -13.47
N GLU A 100 12.67 17.45 -14.21
CA GLU A 100 13.30 17.35 -15.54
C GLU A 100 12.71 18.35 -16.55
N LEU A 101 11.40 18.59 -16.47
CA LEU A 101 10.68 19.53 -17.34
C LEU A 101 10.76 20.98 -16.86
N GLY A 102 11.29 21.24 -15.66
CA GLY A 102 11.39 22.57 -15.05
C GLY A 102 10.05 23.19 -14.66
N VAL A 103 9.02 22.35 -14.42
CA VAL A 103 7.68 22.76 -13.99
C VAL A 103 7.43 22.39 -12.55
N LYS A 104 6.48 23.07 -11.89
CA LYS A 104 6.22 22.85 -10.45
C LYS A 104 4.96 22.03 -10.15
N SER A 105 4.08 21.89 -11.11
CA SER A 105 2.76 21.30 -10.93
C SER A 105 2.32 20.58 -12.19
N LEU A 106 1.45 19.58 -12.05
CA LEU A 106 0.78 18.92 -13.16
C LEU A 106 -0.02 19.90 -14.03
N ASN A 107 -0.52 20.99 -13.44
CA ASN A 107 -1.26 22.02 -14.15
C ASN A 107 -0.39 22.84 -15.13
N ASP A 108 0.93 22.78 -14.98
CA ASP A 108 1.88 23.49 -15.85
C ASP A 108 2.30 22.65 -17.06
N LEU A 109 1.86 21.37 -17.15
CA LEU A 109 2.17 20.46 -18.24
C LEU A 109 1.29 20.75 -19.46
N THR A 110 1.87 20.58 -20.65
CA THR A 110 1.07 20.46 -21.88
C THR A 110 0.37 19.09 -21.92
N ASP A 111 -0.65 18.94 -22.77
CA ASP A 111 -1.38 17.68 -22.93
C ASP A 111 -0.41 16.54 -23.36
N GLU A 112 0.56 16.82 -24.25
CA GLU A 112 1.55 15.84 -24.70
C GLU A 112 2.49 15.41 -23.56
N GLN A 113 2.90 16.35 -22.69
CA GLN A 113 3.75 16.07 -21.52
C GLN A 113 2.99 15.25 -20.51
N PHE A 114 1.71 15.57 -20.25
CA PHE A 114 0.85 14.81 -19.36
C PHE A 114 0.60 13.38 -19.87
N ASP A 115 0.35 13.21 -21.18
CA ASP A 115 0.21 11.89 -21.78
C ASP A 115 1.50 11.07 -21.73
N ALA A 116 2.66 11.72 -21.88
CA ALA A 116 3.96 11.07 -21.71
C ALA A 116 4.17 10.60 -20.25
N LEU A 117 3.79 11.41 -19.27
CA LEU A 117 3.83 11.04 -17.85
C LEU A 117 2.90 9.86 -17.55
N ARG A 118 1.66 9.86 -18.07
CA ARG A 118 0.73 8.73 -17.93
C ARG A 118 1.30 7.42 -18.47
N LYS A 119 2.01 7.47 -19.61
CA LYS A 119 2.70 6.31 -20.16
C LYS A 119 3.86 5.87 -19.26
N LYS A 120 4.62 6.82 -18.68
CA LYS A 120 5.66 6.48 -17.69
C LYS A 120 5.07 5.73 -16.49
N PHE A 121 3.90 6.13 -15.98
CA PHE A 121 3.22 5.41 -14.89
C PHE A 121 2.85 3.98 -15.29
N GLY A 122 2.18 3.79 -16.42
CA GLY A 122 1.75 2.48 -16.89
C GLY A 122 2.90 1.50 -17.20
N ASN A 123 4.10 2.01 -17.41
CA ASN A 123 5.30 1.22 -17.65
C ASN A 123 6.08 0.85 -16.38
N GLN A 124 5.63 1.28 -15.21
CA GLN A 124 6.26 0.91 -13.96
C GLN A 124 5.95 -0.54 -13.60
N LYS A 125 6.91 -1.21 -12.96
CA LYS A 125 6.82 -2.64 -12.66
C LYS A 125 6.59 -2.86 -11.17
N LEU A 126 5.66 -3.77 -10.86
CA LEU A 126 5.35 -4.24 -9.51
C LEU A 126 5.73 -5.71 -9.41
N MET A 127 6.50 -6.05 -8.38
CA MET A 127 6.90 -7.43 -8.10
C MET A 127 6.38 -7.82 -6.70
N GLY A 128 5.39 -8.71 -6.64
CA GLY A 128 4.76 -9.21 -5.42
C GLY A 128 4.59 -10.72 -5.46
N LEU A 129 4.16 -11.34 -4.36
CA LEU A 129 3.87 -12.76 -4.32
C LEU A 129 2.65 -13.08 -5.19
N ASP A 130 2.77 -14.12 -6.02
CA ASP A 130 1.67 -14.61 -6.84
C ASP A 130 0.44 -14.96 -5.99
N TYR A 131 -0.73 -14.64 -6.50
CA TYR A 131 -2.00 -14.93 -5.82
C TYR A 131 -2.16 -16.42 -5.48
N SER A 132 -1.75 -17.32 -6.39
CA SER A 132 -1.82 -18.76 -6.17
C SER A 132 -0.88 -19.29 -5.08
N CYS A 133 0.11 -18.46 -4.70
CA CYS A 133 1.09 -18.76 -3.65
C CYS A 133 0.77 -18.08 -2.31
N GLY A 134 -0.36 -17.36 -2.21
CA GLY A 134 -0.81 -16.70 -1.01
C GLY A 134 -0.71 -15.17 -1.03
N GLY A 135 -0.38 -14.56 -2.17
CA GLY A 135 -0.42 -13.12 -2.38
C GLY A 135 -1.83 -12.55 -2.33
N HIS A 136 -1.96 -11.26 -2.03
CA HIS A 136 -3.24 -10.57 -2.06
C HIS A 136 -3.61 -10.12 -3.48
N LEU A 137 -4.90 -9.90 -3.75
CA LEU A 137 -5.38 -9.39 -5.05
C LEU A 137 -4.70 -8.07 -5.44
N THR A 138 -4.47 -7.18 -4.49
CA THR A 138 -3.81 -5.88 -4.73
C THR A 138 -2.29 -5.99 -4.99
N HIS A 139 -1.71 -7.19 -4.95
CA HIS A 139 -0.29 -7.41 -5.21
C HIS A 139 0.03 -7.72 -6.69
N GLY A 140 -0.77 -7.21 -7.61
CA GLY A 140 -0.57 -7.38 -9.05
C GLY A 140 -1.39 -8.50 -9.67
N TYR A 141 -2.46 -8.96 -9.01
CA TYR A 141 -3.35 -9.95 -9.60
C TYR A 141 -4.05 -9.39 -10.85
N LYS A 142 -4.07 -10.16 -11.92
CA LYS A 142 -4.47 -9.72 -13.27
C LYS A 142 -5.82 -8.97 -13.34
N MET A 143 -6.79 -9.35 -12.50
CA MET A 143 -8.12 -8.71 -12.50
C MET A 143 -8.21 -7.51 -11.57
N ASN A 144 -7.18 -7.24 -10.77
CA ASN A 144 -7.15 -6.13 -9.82
C ASN A 144 -6.62 -4.85 -10.46
N VAL A 145 -6.97 -3.70 -9.89
CA VAL A 145 -6.47 -2.38 -10.32
C VAL A 145 -4.95 -2.29 -10.31
N SER A 146 -4.27 -2.96 -9.38
CA SER A 146 -2.81 -2.98 -9.29
C SER A 146 -2.13 -3.48 -10.56
N ALA A 147 -2.68 -4.55 -11.21
CA ALA A 147 -2.17 -5.05 -12.47
C ALA A 147 -2.57 -4.19 -13.69
N ARG A 148 -3.39 -3.15 -13.48
CA ARG A 148 -3.72 -2.15 -14.51
C ARG A 148 -2.91 -0.87 -14.33
N MET A 149 -2.42 -0.61 -13.11
CA MET A 149 -1.52 0.50 -12.81
C MET A 149 -0.07 0.17 -13.13
N PHE A 150 0.32 -1.10 -12.98
CA PHE A 150 1.69 -1.57 -13.13
C PHE A 150 1.77 -2.76 -14.08
N GLU A 151 2.92 -2.92 -14.71
CA GLU A 151 3.33 -4.18 -15.31
C GLU A 151 3.67 -5.16 -14.17
N SER A 152 2.83 -6.19 -13.97
CA SER A 152 2.95 -7.14 -12.86
C SER A 152 3.93 -8.26 -13.18
N HIS A 153 4.90 -8.48 -12.29
CA HIS A 153 5.91 -9.53 -12.36
C HIS A 153 5.91 -10.36 -11.07
N PRO A 154 4.93 -11.23 -10.84
CA PRO A 154 4.83 -11.97 -9.60
C PRO A 154 5.98 -12.94 -9.40
N TYR A 155 6.42 -13.08 -8.15
CA TYR A 155 7.28 -14.18 -7.73
C TYR A 155 6.47 -15.27 -7.01
N GLY A 156 6.99 -16.48 -6.97
CA GLY A 156 6.32 -17.62 -6.35
C GLY A 156 7.06 -18.15 -5.13
N VAL A 157 6.60 -19.32 -4.69
CA VAL A 157 7.30 -20.16 -3.71
C VAL A 157 7.96 -21.34 -4.43
N ASP A 158 8.99 -21.90 -3.84
CA ASP A 158 9.55 -23.17 -4.28
C ASP A 158 8.48 -24.28 -4.17
N LYS A 159 8.30 -25.06 -5.22
CA LYS A 159 7.20 -26.04 -5.33
C LYS A 159 7.37 -27.25 -4.43
N GLU A 160 8.60 -27.59 -4.06
CA GLU A 160 8.88 -28.77 -3.22
C GLU A 160 8.77 -28.41 -1.74
N THR A 161 9.29 -27.26 -1.36
CA THR A 161 9.35 -26.83 0.04
C THR A 161 8.19 -25.96 0.47
N GLY A 162 7.53 -25.29 -0.47
CA GLY A 162 6.50 -24.24 -0.20
C GLY A 162 7.09 -22.98 0.43
N LEU A 163 8.41 -22.78 0.35
CA LEU A 163 9.09 -21.62 0.92
C LEU A 163 9.45 -20.60 -0.14
N LEU A 164 9.65 -19.35 0.31
CA LEU A 164 10.22 -18.30 -0.53
C LEU A 164 11.69 -18.62 -0.81
N ASP A 165 12.04 -18.68 -2.08
CA ASP A 165 13.42 -18.76 -2.55
C ASP A 165 13.94 -17.33 -2.77
N TYR A 166 14.66 -16.80 -1.78
CA TYR A 166 15.15 -15.42 -1.81
C TYR A 166 16.20 -15.18 -2.89
N ASP A 167 16.95 -16.21 -3.28
CA ASP A 167 17.97 -16.06 -4.34
C ASP A 167 17.31 -16.02 -5.72
N ALA A 168 16.27 -16.83 -5.93
CA ALA A 168 15.44 -16.75 -7.13
C ALA A 168 14.71 -15.41 -7.23
N ILE A 169 14.16 -14.91 -6.10
CA ILE A 169 13.51 -13.58 -6.02
C ILE A 169 14.52 -12.47 -6.33
N GLU A 170 15.73 -12.53 -5.77
CA GLU A 170 16.79 -11.55 -6.09
C GLU A 170 17.14 -11.55 -7.56
N LYS A 171 17.36 -12.74 -8.13
CA LYS A 171 17.66 -12.87 -9.57
C LYS A 171 16.55 -12.25 -10.42
N GLN A 172 15.29 -12.57 -10.14
CA GLN A 172 14.15 -11.99 -10.84
C GLN A 172 14.08 -10.48 -10.68
N ALA A 173 14.29 -9.96 -9.46
CA ALA A 173 14.27 -8.52 -9.19
C ALA A 173 15.38 -7.77 -9.94
N MET A 174 16.56 -8.37 -10.07
CA MET A 174 17.67 -7.78 -10.84
C MET A 174 17.40 -7.75 -12.34
N GLU A 175 16.66 -8.73 -12.87
CA GLU A 175 16.26 -8.79 -14.28
C GLU A 175 15.10 -7.84 -14.58
N VAL A 176 14.07 -7.85 -13.71
CA VAL A 176 12.84 -7.06 -13.89
C VAL A 176 13.07 -5.59 -13.56
N LYS A 177 13.88 -5.28 -12.54
CA LYS A 177 14.09 -3.95 -11.97
C LYS A 177 12.75 -3.27 -11.63
N PRO A 178 11.97 -3.82 -10.70
CA PRO A 178 10.68 -3.27 -10.36
C PRO A 178 10.83 -1.90 -9.67
N LEU A 179 9.83 -1.03 -9.85
CA LEU A 179 9.70 0.18 -9.03
C LEU A 179 9.39 -0.21 -7.58
N ILE A 180 8.53 -1.23 -7.41
CA ILE A 180 8.07 -1.69 -6.10
C ILE A 180 8.35 -3.18 -5.97
N LEU A 181 9.12 -3.55 -4.94
CA LEU A 181 9.21 -4.93 -4.44
C LEU A 181 8.30 -5.03 -3.22
N LEU A 182 7.19 -5.79 -3.38
CA LEU A 182 6.16 -5.92 -2.36
C LEU A 182 6.27 -7.27 -1.67
N THR A 183 6.24 -7.26 -0.35
CA THR A 183 6.21 -8.45 0.52
C THR A 183 5.13 -8.30 1.59
N GLY A 184 4.88 -9.35 2.35
CA GLY A 184 3.70 -9.44 3.20
C GLY A 184 2.52 -10.03 2.43
N TYR A 185 1.73 -10.89 3.04
CA TYR A 185 0.83 -11.75 2.27
C TYR A 185 -0.43 -12.10 3.05
N SER A 186 -1.47 -12.49 2.31
CA SER A 186 -2.75 -12.93 2.92
C SER A 186 -2.69 -14.35 3.47
N ALA A 187 -1.98 -15.27 2.78
CA ALA A 187 -2.10 -16.69 3.06
C ALA A 187 -0.77 -17.47 3.05
N TYR A 188 0.36 -16.79 3.12
CA TYR A 188 1.67 -17.46 3.27
C TYR A 188 1.98 -17.65 4.77
N PRO A 189 1.94 -18.90 5.31
CA PRO A 189 1.97 -19.15 6.74
C PRO A 189 3.40 -19.37 7.29
N ARG A 190 4.39 -18.76 6.69
CA ARG A 190 5.80 -18.87 7.09
C ARG A 190 6.38 -17.52 7.46
N LYS A 191 7.46 -17.53 8.23
CA LYS A 191 8.19 -16.31 8.55
C LYS A 191 8.82 -15.71 7.29
N ILE A 192 8.69 -14.40 7.15
CA ILE A 192 9.28 -13.63 6.08
C ILE A 192 10.60 -13.03 6.57
N ASN A 193 11.65 -13.16 5.78
CA ASN A 193 12.93 -12.50 6.04
C ASN A 193 12.92 -11.09 5.43
N PHE A 194 12.36 -10.12 6.16
CA PHE A 194 12.28 -8.73 5.73
C PHE A 194 13.66 -8.09 5.48
N LYS A 195 14.68 -8.49 6.26
CA LYS A 195 16.06 -8.03 6.04
C LYS A 195 16.54 -8.44 4.63
N ARG A 196 16.28 -9.68 4.24
CA ARG A 196 16.65 -10.16 2.91
C ARG A 196 15.90 -9.43 1.80
N PHE A 197 14.61 -9.14 1.98
CA PHE A 197 13.85 -8.31 1.06
C PHE A 197 14.40 -6.88 0.95
N ARG A 198 14.84 -6.28 2.08
CA ARG A 198 15.46 -4.96 2.07
C ARG A 198 16.75 -4.98 1.25
N GLU A 199 17.61 -5.99 1.46
CA GLU A 199 18.84 -6.16 0.70
C GLU A 199 18.59 -6.31 -0.81
N ILE A 200 17.56 -7.08 -1.19
CA ILE A 200 17.16 -7.25 -2.60
C ILE A 200 16.67 -5.92 -3.20
N ALA A 201 15.79 -5.23 -2.48
CA ALA A 201 15.26 -3.95 -2.94
C ALA A 201 16.37 -2.91 -3.13
N ASP A 202 17.32 -2.83 -2.20
CA ASP A 202 18.47 -1.91 -2.31
C ASP A 202 19.36 -2.23 -3.52
N LYS A 203 19.59 -3.52 -3.79
CA LYS A 203 20.39 -3.95 -4.94
C LYS A 203 19.74 -3.62 -6.29
N CYS A 204 18.44 -3.78 -6.43
CA CYS A 204 17.74 -3.53 -7.69
C CYS A 204 17.19 -2.10 -7.81
N GLY A 205 17.30 -1.28 -6.75
CA GLY A 205 16.80 0.09 -6.71
C GLY A 205 15.30 0.23 -6.51
N ALA A 206 14.62 -0.82 -6.04
CA ALA A 206 13.19 -0.82 -5.79
C ALA A 206 12.82 -0.16 -4.45
N VAL A 207 11.61 0.38 -4.37
CA VAL A 207 10.98 0.68 -3.09
C VAL A 207 10.50 -0.63 -2.46
N LEU A 208 10.95 -0.93 -1.25
CA LEU A 208 10.39 -2.05 -0.49
C LEU A 208 9.06 -1.63 0.14
N MET A 209 8.00 -2.30 -0.23
CA MET A 209 6.67 -2.15 0.37
C MET A 209 6.31 -3.41 1.14
N VAL A 210 5.79 -3.24 2.36
CA VAL A 210 5.39 -4.37 3.21
C VAL A 210 3.91 -4.25 3.56
N ASP A 211 3.11 -5.21 3.12
CA ASP A 211 1.71 -5.34 3.51
C ASP A 211 1.63 -6.19 4.80
N MET A 212 1.27 -5.53 5.89
CA MET A 212 1.21 -6.13 7.23
C MET A 212 -0.22 -6.45 7.70
N ALA A 213 -1.18 -6.43 6.79
CA ALA A 213 -2.60 -6.67 7.12
C ALA A 213 -2.86 -8.05 7.76
#